data_aa21c13ac57a59319e5dcec1143f8ef9
#
_entry.id   aa21c13ac57a59319e5dcec1143f8ef9
#
_cell.length_a   1.000
_cell.length_b   1.000
_cell.length_c   1.000
_cell.angle_alpha   90.00
_cell.angle_beta   90.00
_cell.angle_gamma   90.00
#
_symmetry.space_group_name_H-M   'P 1'
#
loop_
_entity.id
_entity.type
_entity.pdbx_description
1 polymer ?
#
loop_
_entity_poly.entity_id
_entity_poly.type
_entity_poly.pdbx_seq_one_letter_code
_entity_poly.pdbx_strand_id
1 'polypeptide(L)'
;PYTILVPLFREHESAPRLIEGLRSIDYPKDKLQVLLLLEEDDPETIEAVRAANPPDFITPLIAPHSFPKTKPKACNLGLARATGEYLVIYDAEDRPDPDQIKKAVLGFRRCGPEVVCIQAKLNFYNQRQNLLTRIFTLEYSMWFDLFLPGIGDLRSPIPLGGTSNHFRTA
;
A
#
# COMPACT_ATOMS: atom_id res chain seq x y z
N PRO A 1 -9.98 -13.32 1.20
CA PRO A 1 -8.65 -13.07 0.64
C PRO A 1 -8.35 -11.57 0.53
N TYR A 2 -7.07 -11.20 0.50
CA TYR A 2 -6.59 -9.83 0.47
C TYR A 2 -5.51 -9.66 -0.59
N THR A 3 -5.55 -8.60 -1.39
CA THR A 3 -4.52 -8.28 -2.37
C THR A 3 -3.77 -6.99 -1.97
N ILE A 4 -2.46 -7.01 -2.06
CA ILE A 4 -1.58 -5.84 -1.95
C ILE A 4 -1.00 -5.55 -3.32
N LEU A 5 -1.15 -4.33 -3.80
CA LEU A 5 -0.47 -3.82 -5.00
C LEU A 5 0.68 -2.92 -4.58
N VAL A 6 1.85 -3.16 -5.13
CA VAL A 6 3.03 -2.32 -4.90
C VAL A 6 3.66 -1.97 -6.23
N PRO A 7 3.37 -0.79 -6.80
CA PRO A 7 4.04 -0.31 -8.00
C PRO A 7 5.48 0.07 -7.69
N LEU A 8 6.42 -0.44 -8.47
CA LEU A 8 7.85 -0.23 -8.33
C LEU A 8 8.42 0.27 -9.66
N PHE A 9 9.05 1.44 -9.62
CA PHE A 9 9.76 2.00 -10.76
C PHE A 9 11.01 2.75 -10.29
N ARG A 10 12.19 2.24 -10.67
CA ARG A 10 13.51 2.71 -10.21
C ARG A 10 13.70 2.59 -8.69
N GLU A 11 13.23 1.48 -8.14
CA GLU A 11 13.21 1.21 -6.70
C GLU A 11 14.13 0.04 -6.31
N HIS A 12 15.25 -0.15 -7.05
CA HIS A 12 16.18 -1.25 -6.80
C HIS A 12 16.78 -1.23 -5.38
N GLU A 13 17.01 -0.03 -4.81
CA GLU A 13 17.53 0.11 -3.44
C GLU A 13 16.49 -0.23 -2.36
N SER A 14 15.21 0.09 -2.62
CA SER A 14 14.11 -0.08 -1.67
C SER A 14 13.55 -1.51 -1.69
N ALA A 15 13.61 -2.20 -2.83
CA ALA A 15 12.95 -3.47 -3.08
C ALA A 15 13.31 -4.58 -2.05
N PRO A 16 14.56 -4.81 -1.63
CA PRO A 16 14.87 -5.84 -0.64
C PRO A 16 14.24 -5.56 0.72
N ARG A 17 14.26 -4.30 1.16
CA ARG A 17 13.68 -3.88 2.44
C ARG A 17 12.16 -3.95 2.41
N LEU A 18 11.54 -3.57 1.30
CA LEU A 18 10.11 -3.71 1.08
C LEU A 18 9.66 -5.17 1.20
N ILE A 19 10.34 -6.10 0.50
CA ILE A 19 10.01 -7.52 0.54
C ILE A 19 10.11 -8.07 1.97
N GLU A 20 11.10 -7.68 2.74
CA GLU A 20 11.22 -8.07 4.15
C GLU A 20 10.08 -7.51 5.00
N GLY A 21 9.68 -6.25 4.77
CA GLY A 21 8.50 -5.66 5.40
C GLY A 21 7.22 -6.43 5.08
N LEU A 22 7.02 -6.81 3.82
CA LEU A 22 5.86 -7.59 3.37
C LEU A 22 5.83 -9.01 3.98
N ARG A 23 6.98 -9.63 4.23
CA ARG A 23 7.08 -10.91 4.95
C ARG A 23 6.55 -10.81 6.38
N SER A 24 6.78 -9.66 7.04
CA SER A 24 6.41 -9.42 8.44
C SER A 24 4.91 -9.16 8.64
N ILE A 25 4.12 -9.00 7.58
CA ILE A 25 2.67 -8.77 7.68
C ILE A 25 2.00 -9.95 8.37
N ASP A 26 1.30 -9.67 9.45
CA ASP A 26 0.55 -10.65 10.25
C ASP A 26 -0.84 -10.89 9.63
N TYR A 27 -0.85 -11.68 8.56
CA TYR A 27 -2.06 -12.12 7.87
C TYR A 27 -1.84 -13.54 7.33
N PRO A 28 -2.87 -14.43 7.27
CA PRO A 28 -2.72 -15.77 6.72
C PRO A 28 -2.18 -15.73 5.29
N LYS A 29 -1.02 -16.37 5.05
CA LYS A 29 -0.30 -16.27 3.78
C LYS A 29 -1.05 -16.95 2.62
N ASP A 30 -1.86 -17.96 2.93
CA ASP A 30 -2.78 -18.62 2.00
C ASP A 30 -3.95 -17.75 1.53
N LYS A 31 -4.19 -16.62 2.22
CA LYS A 31 -5.23 -15.63 1.92
C LYS A 31 -4.67 -14.26 1.54
N LEU A 32 -3.34 -14.18 1.38
CA LEU A 32 -2.63 -12.96 1.03
C LEU A 32 -2.00 -13.10 -0.35
N GLN A 33 -2.35 -12.21 -1.24
CA GLN A 33 -1.71 -12.04 -2.54
C GLN A 33 -0.98 -10.71 -2.53
N VAL A 34 0.30 -10.70 -2.87
CA VAL A 34 1.08 -9.47 -3.07
C VAL A 34 1.55 -9.42 -4.51
N LEU A 35 1.23 -8.36 -5.22
CA LEU A 35 1.64 -8.13 -6.60
C LEU A 35 2.65 -6.96 -6.63
N LEU A 36 3.90 -7.28 -6.92
CA LEU A 36 4.94 -6.27 -7.20
C LEU A 36 4.86 -5.89 -8.67
N LEU A 37 4.40 -4.67 -8.93
CA LEU A 37 4.15 -4.18 -10.29
C LEU A 37 5.42 -3.51 -10.82
N LEU A 38 6.12 -4.20 -11.71
CA LEU A 38 7.41 -3.80 -12.27
C LEU A 38 7.25 -3.33 -13.71
N GLU A 39 8.03 -2.37 -14.14
CA GLU A 39 8.09 -1.94 -15.54
C GLU A 39 9.15 -2.76 -16.30
N GLU A 40 8.82 -3.22 -17.52
CA GLU A 40 9.69 -4.08 -18.35
C GLU A 40 11.05 -3.43 -18.64
N ASP A 41 11.10 -2.12 -18.73
CA ASP A 41 12.31 -1.35 -19.02
C ASP A 41 13.06 -0.86 -17.77
N ASP A 42 12.82 -1.49 -16.63
CA ASP A 42 13.56 -1.27 -15.37
C ASP A 42 14.23 -2.56 -14.89
N PRO A 43 15.29 -3.01 -15.62
CA PRO A 43 15.96 -4.27 -15.30
C PRO A 43 16.63 -4.27 -13.93
N GLU A 44 17.07 -3.11 -13.43
CA GLU A 44 17.72 -2.98 -12.12
C GLU A 44 16.76 -3.34 -10.98
N THR A 45 15.54 -2.80 -11.02
CA THR A 45 14.51 -3.12 -10.01
C THR A 45 14.04 -4.57 -10.14
N ILE A 46 13.87 -5.08 -11.37
CA ILE A 46 13.51 -6.49 -11.62
C ILE A 46 14.56 -7.43 -10.99
N GLU A 47 15.84 -7.16 -11.21
CA GLU A 47 16.92 -8.00 -10.68
C GLU A 47 17.00 -7.90 -9.14
N ALA A 48 16.84 -6.71 -8.57
CA ALA A 48 16.80 -6.53 -7.12
C ALA A 48 15.66 -7.32 -6.47
N VAL A 49 14.48 -7.33 -7.08
CA VAL A 49 13.34 -8.15 -6.62
C VAL A 49 13.65 -9.64 -6.70
N ARG A 50 14.26 -10.12 -7.80
CA ARG A 50 14.66 -11.52 -7.95
C ARG A 50 15.70 -11.94 -6.92
N ALA A 51 16.73 -11.11 -6.73
CA ALA A 51 17.79 -11.36 -5.76
C ALA A 51 17.28 -11.43 -4.31
N ALA A 52 16.21 -10.68 -3.98
CA ALA A 52 15.57 -10.72 -2.68
C ALA A 52 14.76 -12.01 -2.42
N ASN A 53 14.65 -12.89 -3.41
CA ASN A 53 13.98 -14.21 -3.31
C ASN A 53 12.61 -14.13 -2.62
N PRO A 54 11.61 -13.46 -3.21
CA PRO A 54 10.29 -13.28 -2.60
C PRO A 54 9.61 -14.63 -2.36
N PRO A 55 8.86 -14.81 -1.26
CA PRO A 55 8.09 -16.01 -1.02
C PRO A 55 6.89 -16.12 -1.97
N ASP A 56 6.29 -17.30 -2.09
CA ASP A 56 5.25 -17.65 -3.09
C ASP A 56 4.02 -16.72 -3.09
N PHE A 57 3.68 -16.12 -1.95
CA PHE A 57 2.55 -15.18 -1.87
C PHE A 57 2.89 -13.78 -2.42
N ILE A 58 4.16 -13.52 -2.77
CA ILE A 58 4.64 -12.28 -3.41
C ILE A 58 5.00 -12.60 -4.86
N THR A 59 4.21 -12.09 -5.79
CA THR A 59 4.37 -12.35 -7.22
C THR A 59 4.81 -11.09 -7.96
N PRO A 60 5.98 -11.10 -8.60
CA PRO A 60 6.36 -10.04 -9.53
C PRO A 60 5.47 -10.08 -10.79
N LEU A 61 4.91 -8.93 -11.15
CA LEU A 61 4.11 -8.76 -12.36
C LEU A 61 4.76 -7.68 -13.23
N ILE A 62 5.31 -8.07 -14.36
CA ILE A 62 5.99 -7.18 -15.29
C ILE A 62 4.98 -6.54 -16.22
N ALA A 63 4.88 -5.21 -16.17
CA ALA A 63 4.06 -4.41 -17.07
C ALA A 63 4.78 -4.22 -18.41
N PRO A 64 4.13 -4.48 -19.55
CA PRO A 64 4.70 -4.21 -20.85
C PRO A 64 5.04 -2.72 -21.01
N HIS A 65 6.15 -2.45 -21.72
CA HIS A 65 6.54 -1.10 -22.02
C HIS A 65 5.44 -0.34 -22.76
N SER A 66 4.90 0.70 -22.13
CA SER A 66 3.89 1.58 -22.74
C SER A 66 3.81 2.93 -22.02
N PHE A 67 3.38 3.97 -22.73
CA PHE A 67 3.15 5.30 -22.16
C PHE A 67 1.66 5.57 -21.92
N PRO A 68 1.33 6.44 -20.92
CA PRO A 68 2.21 7.06 -19.94
C PRO A 68 2.64 6.05 -18.86
N LYS A 69 3.87 6.19 -18.33
CA LYS A 69 4.34 5.44 -17.18
C LYS A 69 3.85 6.13 -15.91
N THR A 70 2.79 5.62 -15.36
CA THR A 70 2.16 6.20 -14.17
C THR A 70 1.76 5.12 -13.18
N LYS A 71 1.80 5.45 -11.90
CA LYS A 71 1.32 4.57 -10.83
C LYS A 71 -0.10 4.03 -11.08
N PRO A 72 -1.10 4.84 -11.52
CA PRO A 72 -2.42 4.32 -11.84
C PRO A 72 -2.44 3.25 -12.94
N LYS A 73 -1.60 3.40 -13.98
CA LYS A 73 -1.51 2.40 -15.05
C LYS A 73 -1.02 1.04 -14.50
N ALA A 74 0.07 1.04 -13.73
CA ALA A 74 0.59 -0.16 -13.10
C ALA A 74 -0.46 -0.78 -12.15
N CYS A 75 -1.13 0.04 -11.33
CA CYS A 75 -2.19 -0.41 -10.45
C CYS A 75 -3.37 -1.04 -11.21
N ASN A 76 -3.77 -0.52 -12.37
CA ASN A 76 -4.83 -1.10 -13.20
C ASN A 76 -4.45 -2.50 -13.72
N LEU A 77 -3.16 -2.70 -14.08
CA LEU A 77 -2.67 -4.03 -14.46
C LEU A 77 -2.74 -5.00 -13.27
N GLY A 78 -2.33 -4.54 -12.09
CA GLY A 78 -2.41 -5.31 -10.85
C GLY A 78 -3.86 -5.64 -10.47
N LEU A 79 -4.77 -4.66 -10.59
CA LEU A 79 -6.19 -4.82 -10.30
C LEU A 79 -6.84 -5.93 -11.15
N ALA A 80 -6.48 -6.01 -12.44
CA ALA A 80 -6.95 -7.07 -13.34
C ALA A 80 -6.47 -8.49 -12.93
N ARG A 81 -5.49 -8.60 -12.06
CA ARG A 81 -4.93 -9.86 -11.52
C ARG A 81 -5.21 -10.07 -10.04
N ALA A 82 -5.84 -9.08 -9.39
CA ALA A 82 -6.20 -9.16 -7.99
C ALA A 82 -7.29 -10.21 -7.75
N THR A 83 -7.09 -11.05 -6.72
CA THR A 83 -8.03 -12.11 -6.33
C THR A 83 -8.64 -11.86 -4.95
N GLY A 84 -8.17 -10.81 -4.27
CA GLY A 84 -8.64 -10.45 -2.94
C GLY A 84 -10.04 -9.84 -2.95
N GLU A 85 -10.83 -10.12 -1.93
CA GLU A 85 -12.08 -9.40 -1.61
C GLU A 85 -11.82 -7.95 -1.22
N TYR A 86 -10.60 -7.72 -0.70
CA TYR A 86 -10.09 -6.41 -0.35
C TYR A 86 -8.74 -6.19 -1.01
N LEU A 87 -8.42 -4.93 -1.24
CA LEU A 87 -7.18 -4.51 -1.89
C LEU A 87 -6.61 -3.30 -1.19
N VAL A 88 -5.27 -3.23 -1.08
CA VAL A 88 -4.54 -2.03 -0.66
C VAL A 88 -3.42 -1.73 -1.64
N ILE A 89 -3.10 -0.44 -1.78
CA ILE A 89 -1.95 0.02 -2.55
C ILE A 89 -0.92 0.57 -1.56
N TYR A 90 0.32 0.03 -1.61
CA TYR A 90 1.47 0.55 -0.88
C TYR A 90 2.50 1.15 -1.83
N ASP A 91 3.21 2.15 -1.34
CA ASP A 91 4.42 2.67 -1.98
C ASP A 91 5.66 1.87 -1.57
N ALA A 92 6.74 1.98 -2.34
CA ALA A 92 7.98 1.24 -2.09
C ALA A 92 8.62 1.53 -0.72
N GLU A 93 8.42 2.74 -0.21
CA GLU A 93 8.91 3.20 1.08
C GLU A 93 7.97 2.95 2.25
N ASP A 94 6.77 2.48 2.02
CA ASP A 94 5.79 2.24 3.08
C ASP A 94 6.24 1.16 4.06
N ARG A 95 5.91 1.39 5.31
CA ARG A 95 6.14 0.46 6.42
C ARG A 95 4.83 0.24 7.17
N PRO A 96 3.93 -0.57 6.63
CA PRO A 96 2.67 -0.84 7.29
C PRO A 96 2.89 -1.57 8.62
N ASP A 97 2.06 -1.26 9.61
CA ASP A 97 2.01 -2.07 10.82
C ASP A 97 1.71 -3.54 10.46
N PRO A 98 2.33 -4.52 11.10
CA PRO A 98 2.09 -5.94 10.78
C PRO A 98 0.61 -6.33 10.81
N ASP A 99 -0.18 -5.74 11.69
CA ASP A 99 -1.62 -6.03 11.86
C ASP A 99 -2.55 -5.09 11.07
N GLN A 100 -2.02 -4.20 10.22
CA GLN A 100 -2.81 -3.20 9.49
C GLN A 100 -3.92 -3.84 8.65
N ILE A 101 -3.62 -4.93 7.94
CA ILE A 101 -4.62 -5.65 7.12
C ILE A 101 -5.74 -6.23 8.00
N LYS A 102 -5.41 -6.80 9.15
CA LYS A 102 -6.41 -7.30 10.10
C LYS A 102 -7.32 -6.18 10.59
N LYS A 103 -6.74 -5.01 10.91
CA LYS A 103 -7.49 -3.82 11.31
C LYS A 103 -8.43 -3.34 10.20
N ALA A 104 -7.96 -3.31 8.96
CA ALA A 104 -8.78 -2.93 7.80
C ALA A 104 -9.95 -3.90 7.58
N VAL A 105 -9.72 -5.21 7.63
CA VAL A 105 -10.78 -6.24 7.52
C VAL A 105 -11.81 -6.09 8.64
N LEU A 106 -11.37 -5.85 9.88
CA LEU A 106 -12.28 -5.61 11.00
C LEU A 106 -13.10 -4.33 10.80
N GLY A 107 -12.48 -3.28 10.26
CA GLY A 107 -13.15 -2.04 9.89
C GLY A 107 -14.26 -2.30 8.87
N PHE A 108 -13.95 -2.96 7.76
CA PHE A 108 -14.95 -3.29 6.74
C PHE A 108 -16.09 -4.18 7.24
N ARG A 109 -15.81 -5.08 8.18
CA ARG A 109 -16.85 -5.94 8.78
C ARG A 109 -17.79 -5.17 9.73
N ARG A 110 -17.31 -4.09 10.34
CA ARG A 110 -18.08 -3.24 11.25
C ARG A 110 -18.89 -2.17 10.50
N CYS A 111 -18.44 -1.81 9.31
CA CYS A 111 -19.12 -0.85 8.45
C CYS A 111 -20.08 -1.57 7.49
N GLY A 112 -21.09 -0.87 7.02
CA GLY A 112 -22.00 -1.37 5.99
C GLY A 112 -21.32 -1.53 4.62
N PRO A 113 -21.99 -2.15 3.65
CA PRO A 113 -21.46 -2.36 2.31
C PRO A 113 -21.21 -1.06 1.53
N GLU A 114 -21.82 0.04 1.95
CA GLU A 114 -21.64 1.38 1.38
C GLU A 114 -20.25 1.96 1.63
N VAL A 115 -19.51 1.43 2.63
CA VAL A 115 -18.13 1.83 2.90
C VAL A 115 -17.20 1.03 1.98
N VAL A 116 -16.78 1.67 0.90
CA VAL A 116 -15.94 1.05 -0.14
C VAL A 116 -14.44 1.27 0.06
N CYS A 117 -14.07 2.24 0.89
CA CYS A 117 -12.67 2.58 1.20
C CYS A 117 -12.45 2.85 2.68
N ILE A 118 -11.36 2.34 3.22
CA ILE A 118 -10.84 2.68 4.55
C ILE A 118 -9.41 3.17 4.38
N GLN A 119 -9.15 4.41 4.78
CA GLN A 119 -7.81 4.99 4.75
C GLN A 119 -7.11 4.72 6.08
N ALA A 120 -5.91 4.14 6.01
CA ALA A 120 -5.06 4.02 7.19
C ALA A 120 -4.47 5.38 7.58
N LYS A 121 -4.20 5.56 8.87
CA LYS A 121 -3.45 6.72 9.37
C LYS A 121 -2.01 6.61 8.91
N LEU A 122 -1.51 7.67 8.29
CA LEU A 122 -0.12 7.78 7.89
C LEU A 122 0.65 8.62 8.92
N ASN A 123 1.89 8.23 9.19
CA ASN A 123 2.83 9.06 9.93
C ASN A 123 4.26 8.67 9.58
N PHE A 124 5.22 9.49 9.98
CA PHE A 124 6.65 9.28 9.69
C PHE A 124 7.28 8.34 10.71
N TYR A 125 8.00 7.31 10.26
CA TYR A 125 8.75 6.40 11.14
C TYR A 125 9.98 7.06 11.78
N ASN A 126 10.51 8.13 11.15
CA ASN A 126 11.71 8.86 11.59
C ASN A 126 11.40 10.15 12.38
N GLN A 127 10.30 10.17 13.11
CA GLN A 127 9.77 11.35 13.85
C GLN A 127 10.81 12.11 14.68
N ARG A 128 11.83 11.43 15.20
CA ARG A 128 12.81 12.01 16.12
C ARG A 128 14.15 12.37 15.46
N GLN A 129 14.27 12.24 14.13
CA GLN A 129 15.53 12.42 13.42
C GLN A 129 16.01 13.88 13.45
N ASN A 130 15.12 14.85 13.23
CA ASN A 130 15.43 16.28 13.24
C ASN A 130 14.17 17.14 13.47
N LEU A 131 14.34 18.47 13.49
CA LEU A 131 13.20 19.39 13.70
C LEU A 131 12.15 19.29 12.60
N LEU A 132 12.59 19.16 11.33
CA LEU A 132 11.68 19.10 10.19
C LEU A 132 10.79 17.84 10.25
N THR A 133 11.36 16.67 10.56
CA THR A 133 10.58 15.44 10.70
C THR A 133 9.59 15.50 11.86
N ARG A 134 9.91 16.24 12.94
CA ARG A 134 8.95 16.48 14.04
C ARG A 134 7.78 17.35 13.61
N ILE A 135 8.05 18.41 12.83
CA ILE A 135 7.00 19.28 12.29
C ILE A 135 6.07 18.49 11.37
N PHE A 136 6.60 17.71 10.42
CA PHE A 136 5.80 16.85 9.55
C PHE A 136 5.01 15.80 10.33
N THR A 137 5.60 15.20 11.37
CA THR A 137 4.87 14.26 12.24
C THR A 137 3.68 14.93 12.91
N LEU A 138 3.85 16.16 13.40
CA LEU A 138 2.77 16.93 14.02
C LEU A 138 1.67 17.26 13.00
N GLU A 139 2.04 17.71 11.80
CA GLU A 139 1.12 18.02 10.71
C GLU A 139 0.29 16.78 10.32
N TYR A 140 0.94 15.63 10.14
CA TYR A 140 0.26 14.38 9.82
C TYR A 140 -0.65 13.89 10.96
N SER A 141 -0.23 14.04 12.20
CA SER A 141 -1.09 13.74 13.36
C SER A 141 -2.33 14.64 13.40
N MET A 142 -2.17 15.95 13.17
CA MET A 142 -3.30 16.85 13.08
C MET A 142 -4.24 16.47 11.92
N TRP A 143 -3.68 16.11 10.77
CA TRP A 143 -4.45 15.72 9.59
C TRP A 143 -5.27 14.45 9.83
N PHE A 144 -4.60 13.37 10.26
CA PHE A 144 -5.22 12.05 10.40
C PHE A 144 -5.99 11.85 11.72
N ASP A 145 -5.63 12.55 12.80
CA ASP A 145 -6.27 12.37 14.11
C ASP A 145 -7.40 13.36 14.39
N LEU A 146 -7.37 14.54 13.76
CA LEU A 146 -8.34 15.60 14.03
C LEU A 146 -9.12 16.01 12.78
N PHE A 147 -8.42 16.37 11.70
CA PHE A 147 -9.06 16.99 10.54
C PHE A 147 -9.91 16.00 9.74
N LEU A 148 -9.35 14.85 9.33
CA LEU A 148 -10.10 13.87 8.55
C LEU A 148 -11.28 13.25 9.32
N PRO A 149 -11.16 12.87 10.60
CA PRO A 149 -12.31 12.46 11.40
C PRO A 149 -13.39 13.53 11.48
N GLY A 150 -13.01 14.80 11.73
CA GLY A 150 -13.97 15.91 11.77
C GLY A 150 -14.73 16.12 10.46
N ILE A 151 -14.06 16.00 9.31
CA ILE A 151 -14.71 16.00 7.99
C ILE A 151 -15.69 14.82 7.86
N GLY A 152 -15.28 13.64 8.32
CA GLY A 152 -16.11 12.44 8.31
C GLY A 152 -17.39 12.60 9.12
N ASP A 153 -17.31 13.20 10.30
CA ASP A 153 -18.48 13.51 11.16
C ASP A 153 -19.44 14.48 10.48
N LEU A 154 -18.93 15.39 9.68
CA LEU A 154 -19.72 16.31 8.85
C LEU A 154 -20.31 15.65 7.60
N ARG A 155 -20.05 14.37 7.35
CA ARG A 155 -20.44 13.62 6.15
C ARG A 155 -19.99 14.29 4.84
N SER A 156 -18.89 15.01 4.88
CA SER A 156 -18.26 15.61 3.70
C SER A 156 -17.32 14.64 3.02
N PRO A 157 -17.04 14.79 1.72
CA PRO A 157 -16.05 13.96 1.02
C PRO A 157 -14.70 14.03 1.70
N ILE A 158 -14.10 12.88 1.99
CA ILE A 158 -12.79 12.78 2.62
C ILE A 158 -11.74 12.67 1.51
N PRO A 159 -10.72 13.56 1.47
CA PRO A 159 -9.62 13.42 0.54
C PRO A 159 -8.78 12.19 0.87
N LEU A 160 -8.55 11.32 -0.11
CA LEU A 160 -7.71 10.14 0.04
C LEU A 160 -6.23 10.48 -0.18
N GLY A 161 -5.36 9.90 0.62
CA GLY A 161 -3.91 9.95 0.41
C GLY A 161 -3.46 9.09 -0.78
N GLY A 162 -2.17 9.16 -1.12
CA GLY A 162 -1.59 8.41 -2.23
C GLY A 162 -1.31 6.94 -1.95
N THR A 163 -1.33 6.52 -0.69
CA THR A 163 -0.99 5.18 -0.23
C THR A 163 -1.86 4.72 0.93
N SER A 164 -1.78 3.44 1.30
CA SER A 164 -2.46 2.83 2.45
C SER A 164 -3.98 3.02 2.44
N ASN A 165 -4.57 3.12 1.25
CA ASN A 165 -6.00 3.10 1.04
C ASN A 165 -6.44 1.65 0.79
N HIS A 166 -7.33 1.17 1.65
CA HIS A 166 -7.89 -0.17 1.58
C HIS A 166 -9.26 -0.11 0.91
N PHE A 167 -9.48 -0.89 -0.13
CA PHE A 167 -10.69 -0.89 -0.94
C PHE A 167 -11.41 -2.24 -0.85
N ARG A 168 -12.75 -2.24 -1.01
CA ARG A 168 -13.47 -3.43 -1.43
C ARG A 168 -13.27 -3.59 -2.94
N THR A 169 -12.90 -4.79 -3.36
CA THR A 169 -12.97 -5.19 -4.77
C THR A 169 -14.41 -5.65 -5.03
N ALA A 170 -15.08 -5.03 -5.97
CA ALA A 170 -16.47 -5.37 -6.31
C ALA A 170 -16.57 -6.76 -6.93
#